data_04e345b8fef6793268a36d8057342244
#
_entry.id   04e345b8fef6793268a36d8057342244
#
_cell.length_a   1.000
_cell.length_b   1.000
_cell.length_c   1.000
_cell.angle_alpha   90.00
_cell.angle_beta   90.00
_cell.angle_gamma   90.00
#
_symmetry.space_group_name_H-M   'P 1'
#
loop_
_entity.id
_entity.type
_entity.pdbx_description
1 polymer ?
#
loop_
_entity_poly.entity_id
_entity_poly.type
_entity_poly.pdbx_seq_one_letter_code
_entity_poly.pdbx_strand_id
1 'polypeptide(L)'
;LLSRGLGDVYKRQHMDYGCLIKFVTFYYQKHGCKSLKKASELGDGARHIRNACAHNSVLLLNVFEKNDKLSNVNAVITTFAKQVDVIKYKNYKKVNDLISLLVLAKAYCSPAVLQYHKQAINNSIVRCQRNQSAYAKNVELTKMMVVFKKIVDIL
;
A
#
# COMPACT_ATOMS: atom_id res chain seq x y z
N LEU A 1 36.21 8.13 -9.73
CA LEU A 1 34.76 8.10 -10.17
C LEU A 1 34.05 6.77 -9.84
N LEU A 2 34.72 5.62 -10.02
CA LEU A 2 34.17 4.30 -9.68
C LEU A 2 33.95 4.10 -8.17
N SER A 3 34.86 4.68 -7.32
CA SER A 3 34.73 4.55 -5.85
C SER A 3 33.54 5.35 -5.28
N ARG A 4 33.14 6.46 -5.91
CA ARG A 4 31.96 7.24 -5.51
C ARG A 4 30.66 6.49 -5.81
N GLY A 5 30.57 5.80 -6.93
CA GLY A 5 29.38 5.01 -7.29
C GLY A 5 29.15 3.82 -6.37
N LEU A 6 30.18 3.10 -5.96
CA LEU A 6 30.10 1.98 -5.02
C LEU A 6 29.65 2.42 -3.62
N GLY A 7 30.16 3.55 -3.13
CA GLY A 7 29.76 4.10 -1.83
C GLY A 7 28.26 4.48 -1.78
N ASP A 8 27.71 5.01 -2.87
CA ASP A 8 26.29 5.38 -2.95
C ASP A 8 25.36 4.15 -3.07
N VAL A 9 25.82 3.10 -3.76
CA VAL A 9 25.08 1.82 -3.81
C VAL A 9 25.05 1.16 -2.42
N TYR A 10 26.19 1.14 -1.71
CA TYR A 10 26.27 0.60 -0.35
C TYR A 10 25.39 1.36 0.64
N LYS A 11 25.38 2.69 0.59
CA LYS A 11 24.52 3.52 1.44
C LYS A 11 23.04 3.27 1.19
N ARG A 12 22.64 3.05 -0.07
CA ARG A 12 21.25 2.72 -0.44
C ARG A 12 20.81 1.35 0.06
N GLN A 13 21.71 0.36 0.06
CA GLN A 13 21.41 -1.00 0.56
C GLN A 13 21.18 -1.04 2.07
N HIS A 14 21.79 -0.12 2.83
CA HIS A 14 21.64 -0.02 4.28
C HIS A 14 20.58 0.99 4.74
N MET A 15 19.94 1.70 3.80
CA MET A 15 18.89 2.65 4.13
C MET A 15 17.59 1.91 4.44
N ASP A 16 17.05 2.08 5.64
CA ASP A 16 15.70 1.58 5.94
C ASP A 16 14.65 2.30 5.09
N TYR A 17 13.49 1.67 4.95
CA TYR A 17 12.41 2.21 4.11
C TYR A 17 11.91 3.59 4.61
N GLY A 18 11.91 3.83 5.92
CA GLY A 18 11.53 5.12 6.50
C GLY A 18 12.49 6.24 6.12
N CYS A 19 13.81 5.96 6.19
CA CYS A 19 14.84 6.88 5.71
C CYS A 19 14.71 7.16 4.21
N LEU A 20 14.45 6.12 3.40
CA LEU A 20 14.21 6.29 1.97
C LEU A 20 13.05 7.25 1.69
N ILE A 21 11.91 7.08 2.34
CA ILE A 21 10.75 7.95 2.13
C ILE A 21 11.02 9.38 2.60
N LYS A 22 11.71 9.57 3.71
CA LYS A 22 12.15 10.92 4.16
C LYS A 22 13.07 11.57 3.13
N PHE A 23 14.04 10.83 2.58
CA PHE A 23 14.93 11.32 1.53
C PHE A 23 14.15 11.69 0.27
N VAL A 24 13.24 10.84 -0.20
CA VAL A 24 12.40 11.10 -1.38
C VAL A 24 11.55 12.35 -1.17
N THR A 25 10.96 12.51 0.01
CA THR A 25 10.14 13.67 0.37
C THR A 25 10.98 14.95 0.37
N PHE A 26 12.16 14.93 1.02
CA PHE A 26 13.08 16.06 1.02
C PHE A 26 13.52 16.43 -0.41
N TYR A 27 13.89 15.44 -1.21
CA TYR A 27 14.34 15.67 -2.59
C TYR A 27 13.22 16.25 -3.46
N TYR A 28 12.00 15.71 -3.31
CA TYR A 28 10.83 16.25 -4.01
C TYR A 28 10.55 17.70 -3.62
N GLN A 29 10.56 18.03 -2.33
CA GLN A 29 10.33 19.38 -1.84
C GLN A 29 11.38 20.37 -2.33
N LYS A 30 12.66 19.95 -2.36
CA LYS A 30 13.77 20.80 -2.77
C LYS A 30 13.86 21.02 -4.29
N HIS A 31 13.58 19.98 -5.08
CA HIS A 31 13.83 19.99 -6.53
C HIS A 31 12.56 19.93 -7.39
N GLY A 32 11.37 19.75 -6.79
CA GLY A 32 10.10 19.72 -7.52
C GLY A 32 9.95 18.53 -8.49
N CYS A 33 10.68 17.43 -8.28
CA CYS A 33 10.71 16.28 -9.19
C CYS A 33 9.35 15.56 -9.23
N LYS A 34 8.56 15.83 -10.27
CA LYS A 34 7.17 15.32 -10.41
C LYS A 34 7.07 13.78 -10.34
N SER A 35 8.10 13.05 -10.81
CA SER A 35 8.13 11.59 -10.73
C SER A 35 8.17 11.05 -9.30
N LEU A 36 8.66 11.83 -8.32
CA LEU A 36 8.73 11.44 -6.92
C LEU A 36 7.52 11.88 -6.09
N LYS A 37 6.61 12.68 -6.66
CA LYS A 37 5.45 13.21 -5.94
C LYS A 37 4.63 12.13 -5.26
N LYS A 38 4.24 11.09 -6.00
CA LYS A 38 3.44 9.99 -5.43
C LYS A 38 4.17 9.24 -4.32
N ALA A 39 5.47 8.99 -4.49
CA ALA A 39 6.28 8.34 -3.46
C ALA A 39 6.39 9.19 -2.19
N SER A 40 6.56 10.51 -2.34
CA SER A 40 6.57 11.45 -1.22
C SER A 40 5.25 11.49 -0.45
N GLU A 41 4.11 11.49 -1.16
CA GLU A 41 2.78 11.64 -0.56
C GLU A 41 2.21 10.33 0.03
N LEU A 42 2.53 9.19 -0.56
CA LEU A 42 1.92 7.90 -0.25
C LEU A 42 2.89 6.88 0.38
N GLY A 43 4.18 7.20 0.43
CA GLY A 43 5.22 6.28 0.89
C GLY A 43 5.04 5.80 2.33
N ASP A 44 4.52 6.65 3.22
CA ASP A 44 4.27 6.27 4.62
C ASP A 44 3.17 5.20 4.74
N GLY A 45 2.11 5.26 3.92
CA GLY A 45 1.09 4.21 3.87
C GLY A 45 1.69 2.86 3.48
N ALA A 46 2.52 2.84 2.43
CA ALA A 46 3.22 1.62 2.02
C ALA A 46 4.20 1.12 3.11
N ARG A 47 4.86 2.04 3.85
CA ARG A 47 5.72 1.70 4.99
C ARG A 47 4.95 0.98 6.10
N HIS A 48 3.73 1.42 6.42
CA HIS A 48 2.91 0.77 7.44
C HIS A 48 2.58 -0.67 7.05
N ILE A 49 2.16 -0.92 5.79
CA ILE A 49 1.89 -2.26 5.30
C ILE A 49 3.14 -3.14 5.33
N ARG A 50 4.27 -2.63 4.80
CA ARG A 50 5.54 -3.35 4.80
C ARG A 50 5.98 -3.73 6.21
N ASN A 51 5.87 -2.81 7.17
CA ASN A 51 6.25 -3.06 8.55
C ASN A 51 5.31 -4.08 9.21
N ALA A 52 4.00 -3.99 8.97
CA ALA A 52 3.05 -4.99 9.46
C ALA A 52 3.41 -6.40 8.96
N CYS A 53 3.75 -6.54 7.67
CA CYS A 53 4.20 -7.82 7.10
C CYS A 53 5.54 -8.29 7.71
N ALA A 54 6.53 -7.39 7.86
CA ALA A 54 7.84 -7.73 8.40
C ALA A 54 7.81 -8.18 9.88
N HIS A 55 6.87 -7.64 10.65
CA HIS A 55 6.69 -7.97 12.06
C HIS A 55 5.59 -9.00 12.32
N ASN A 56 5.07 -9.66 11.27
CA ASN A 56 3.93 -10.59 11.37
C ASN A 56 2.72 -10.00 12.13
N SER A 57 2.52 -8.69 12.03
CA SER A 57 1.40 -8.02 12.67
C SER A 57 0.10 -8.35 11.98
N VAL A 58 -0.98 -8.48 12.75
CA VAL A 58 -2.30 -8.80 12.20
C VAL A 58 -2.87 -7.58 11.49
N LEU A 59 -2.77 -7.56 10.16
CA LEU A 59 -3.20 -6.43 9.33
C LEU A 59 -4.72 -6.39 9.13
N LEU A 60 -5.35 -7.55 8.92
CA LEU A 60 -6.75 -7.64 8.49
C LEU A 60 -7.79 -7.59 9.62
N LEU A 61 -7.37 -7.59 10.88
CA LEU A 61 -8.29 -7.38 12.01
C LEU A 61 -8.46 -5.88 12.30
N ASN A 62 -9.65 -5.52 12.77
CA ASN A 62 -9.99 -4.14 13.17
C ASN A 62 -9.70 -3.11 12.08
N VAL A 63 -9.98 -3.47 10.81
CA VAL A 63 -9.72 -2.58 9.65
C VAL A 63 -10.65 -1.38 9.65
N PHE A 64 -11.87 -1.56 10.16
CA PHE A 64 -12.92 -0.53 10.18
C PHE A 64 -13.09 0.12 11.55
N GLU A 65 -12.03 0.16 12.34
CA GLU A 65 -12.05 0.78 13.66
C GLU A 65 -12.25 2.30 13.55
N LYS A 66 -13.21 2.82 14.34
CA LYS A 66 -13.59 4.24 14.25
C LYS A 66 -12.48 5.17 14.73
N ASN A 67 -11.70 4.74 15.71
CA ASN A 67 -10.63 5.54 16.32
C ASN A 67 -9.43 5.75 15.36
N ASP A 68 -9.27 4.88 14.35
CA ASP A 68 -8.20 4.95 13.36
C ASP A 68 -8.60 5.68 12.06
N LYS A 69 -9.72 6.42 12.07
CA LYS A 69 -10.14 7.18 10.88
C LYS A 69 -9.27 8.41 10.68
N LEU A 70 -8.84 8.57 9.43
CA LEU A 70 -8.12 9.76 8.98
C LEU A 70 -9.12 10.92 8.75
N SER A 71 -8.78 12.10 9.26
CA SER A 71 -9.54 13.33 9.02
C SER A 71 -9.39 13.79 7.56
N ASN A 72 -8.18 13.70 7.02
CA ASN A 72 -7.86 14.09 5.66
C ASN A 72 -7.29 12.93 4.85
N VAL A 73 -7.73 12.80 3.61
CA VAL A 73 -7.29 11.75 2.69
C VAL A 73 -6.76 12.39 1.42
N ASN A 74 -5.61 11.92 0.94
CA ASN A 74 -4.99 12.39 -0.29
C ASN A 74 -5.95 12.27 -1.49
N ALA A 75 -5.93 13.28 -2.39
CA ALA A 75 -6.78 13.31 -3.58
C ALA A 75 -6.57 12.10 -4.50
N VAL A 76 -5.33 11.61 -4.62
CA VAL A 76 -5.00 10.42 -5.42
C VAL A 76 -5.70 9.18 -4.87
N ILE A 77 -5.68 8.99 -3.54
CA ILE A 77 -6.39 7.89 -2.87
C ILE A 77 -7.90 8.03 -3.06
N THR A 78 -8.43 9.25 -2.94
CA THR A 78 -9.85 9.51 -3.15
C THR A 78 -10.29 9.16 -4.58
N THR A 79 -9.48 9.53 -5.59
CA THR A 79 -9.76 9.20 -7.00
C THR A 79 -9.71 7.69 -7.22
N PHE A 80 -8.69 7.01 -6.71
CA PHE A 80 -8.58 5.56 -6.79
C PHE A 80 -9.77 4.85 -6.11
N ALA A 81 -10.13 5.28 -4.89
CA ALA A 81 -11.24 4.70 -4.13
C ALA A 81 -12.60 4.86 -4.85
N LYS A 82 -12.78 5.93 -5.63
CA LYS A 82 -13.96 6.10 -6.51
C LYS A 82 -13.95 5.10 -7.65
N GLN A 83 -12.81 4.89 -8.31
CA GLN A 83 -12.66 3.95 -9.43
C GLN A 83 -13.02 2.50 -9.06
N VAL A 84 -12.69 2.10 -7.82
CA VAL A 84 -12.93 0.72 -7.32
C VAL A 84 -14.17 0.59 -6.44
N ASP A 85 -15.01 1.63 -6.39
CA ASP A 85 -16.25 1.64 -5.55
C ASP A 85 -15.99 1.29 -4.07
N VAL A 86 -14.94 1.89 -3.49
CA VAL A 86 -14.62 1.77 -2.05
C VAL A 86 -14.53 3.12 -1.36
N ILE A 87 -15.10 4.17 -1.95
CA ILE A 87 -15.01 5.55 -1.48
C ILE A 87 -15.42 5.72 -0.02
N LYS A 88 -16.42 4.98 0.45
CA LYS A 88 -16.90 5.01 1.84
C LYS A 88 -15.89 4.47 2.86
N TYR A 89 -14.88 3.75 2.40
CA TYR A 89 -13.86 3.14 3.26
C TYR A 89 -12.51 3.85 3.22
N LYS A 90 -12.32 4.85 2.37
CA LYS A 90 -11.03 5.53 2.16
C LYS A 90 -10.42 6.17 3.42
N ASN A 91 -11.27 6.58 4.37
CA ASN A 91 -10.84 7.23 5.60
C ASN A 91 -10.32 6.23 6.66
N TYR A 92 -10.58 4.93 6.52
CA TYR A 92 -10.00 3.95 7.43
C TYR A 92 -8.51 3.77 7.13
N LYS A 93 -7.67 3.98 8.13
CA LYS A 93 -6.21 4.02 7.99
C LYS A 93 -5.65 2.81 7.24
N LYS A 94 -6.01 1.60 7.65
CA LYS A 94 -5.51 0.37 7.00
C LYS A 94 -5.94 0.25 5.54
N VAL A 95 -7.16 0.69 5.20
CA VAL A 95 -7.63 0.73 3.80
C VAL A 95 -6.86 1.79 3.00
N ASN A 96 -6.64 2.96 3.60
CA ASN A 96 -5.85 4.04 3.01
C ASN A 96 -4.41 3.59 2.72
N ASP A 97 -3.75 2.96 3.70
CA ASP A 97 -2.39 2.45 3.57
C ASP A 97 -2.30 1.37 2.46
N LEU A 98 -3.29 0.49 2.37
CA LEU A 98 -3.36 -0.52 1.32
C LEU A 98 -3.51 0.10 -0.07
N ILE A 99 -4.42 1.08 -0.23
CA ILE A 99 -4.57 1.82 -1.49
C ILE A 99 -3.27 2.55 -1.84
N SER A 100 -2.60 3.16 -0.85
CA SER A 100 -1.31 3.83 -1.05
C SER A 100 -0.27 2.88 -1.64
N LEU A 101 -0.13 1.68 -1.09
CA LEU A 101 0.78 0.66 -1.59
C LEU A 101 0.47 0.30 -3.05
N LEU A 102 -0.79 0.05 -3.39
CA LEU A 102 -1.18 -0.37 -4.74
C LEU A 102 -1.04 0.76 -5.77
N VAL A 103 -1.35 2.00 -5.39
CA VAL A 103 -1.11 3.18 -6.25
C VAL A 103 0.38 3.35 -6.52
N LEU A 104 1.25 3.14 -5.52
CA LEU A 104 2.70 3.19 -5.72
C LEU A 104 3.19 2.04 -6.58
N ALA A 105 2.72 0.82 -6.34
CA ALA A 105 3.06 -0.32 -7.18
C ALA A 105 2.69 -0.05 -8.65
N LYS A 106 1.50 0.44 -8.91
CA LYS A 106 1.05 0.81 -10.27
C LYS A 106 1.88 1.94 -10.90
N ALA A 107 2.43 2.85 -10.09
CA ALA A 107 3.21 3.98 -10.59
C ALA A 107 4.68 3.63 -10.89
N TYR A 108 5.26 2.65 -10.16
CA TYR A 108 6.70 2.41 -10.20
C TYR A 108 7.11 0.98 -10.59
N CYS A 109 6.19 0.02 -10.56
CA CYS A 109 6.49 -1.34 -11.00
C CYS A 109 6.22 -1.51 -12.50
N SER A 110 6.98 -2.39 -13.15
CA SER A 110 6.71 -2.78 -14.54
C SER A 110 5.41 -3.58 -14.65
N PRO A 111 4.75 -3.58 -15.82
CA PRO A 111 3.54 -4.38 -16.04
C PRO A 111 3.72 -5.87 -15.73
N ALA A 112 4.87 -6.45 -16.05
CA ALA A 112 5.16 -7.85 -15.76
C ALA A 112 5.19 -8.15 -14.25
N VAL A 113 5.81 -7.27 -13.45
CA VAL A 113 5.85 -7.37 -11.98
C VAL A 113 4.45 -7.21 -11.38
N LEU A 114 3.67 -6.25 -11.88
CA LEU A 114 2.28 -6.07 -11.44
C LEU A 114 1.42 -7.30 -11.73
N GLN A 115 1.52 -7.87 -12.93
CA GLN A 115 0.77 -9.06 -13.30
C GLN A 115 1.13 -10.27 -12.44
N TYR A 116 2.42 -10.47 -12.16
CA TYR A 116 2.89 -11.52 -11.25
C TYR A 116 2.28 -11.38 -9.85
N HIS A 117 2.35 -10.18 -9.28
CA HIS A 117 1.81 -9.92 -7.93
C HIS A 117 0.29 -10.00 -7.89
N LYS A 118 -0.40 -9.50 -8.91
CA LYS A 118 -1.86 -9.65 -9.05
C LYS A 118 -2.27 -11.12 -9.01
N GLN A 119 -1.58 -11.97 -9.75
CA GLN A 119 -1.86 -13.40 -9.76
C GLN A 119 -1.62 -14.05 -8.38
N ALA A 120 -0.51 -13.72 -7.71
CA ALA A 120 -0.21 -14.21 -6.36
C ALA A 120 -1.26 -13.77 -5.33
N ILE A 121 -1.73 -12.51 -5.40
CA ILE A 121 -2.78 -11.98 -4.53
C ILE A 121 -4.11 -12.71 -4.80
N ASN A 122 -4.50 -12.88 -6.05
CA ASN A 122 -5.72 -13.59 -6.42
C ASN A 122 -5.71 -15.04 -5.91
N ASN A 123 -4.58 -15.74 -6.05
CA ASN A 123 -4.43 -17.09 -5.49
C ASN A 123 -4.60 -17.11 -3.96
N SER A 124 -4.15 -16.07 -3.28
CA SER A 124 -4.33 -15.92 -1.83
C SER A 124 -5.80 -15.65 -1.45
N ILE A 125 -6.49 -14.81 -2.21
CA ILE A 125 -7.93 -14.54 -2.06
C ILE A 125 -8.72 -15.84 -2.24
N VAL A 126 -8.44 -16.62 -3.29
CA VAL A 126 -9.11 -17.92 -3.53
C VAL A 126 -8.89 -18.89 -2.36
N ARG A 127 -7.66 -18.95 -1.79
CA ARG A 127 -7.40 -19.76 -0.59
C ARG A 127 -8.22 -19.30 0.63
N CYS A 128 -8.34 -18.00 0.84
CA CYS A 128 -9.22 -17.47 1.88
C CYS A 128 -10.68 -17.86 1.63
N GLN A 129 -11.18 -17.75 0.41
CA GLN A 129 -12.56 -18.09 0.07
C GLN A 129 -12.90 -19.56 0.32
N ARG A 130 -11.96 -20.50 0.13
CA ARG A 130 -12.16 -21.93 0.46
C ARG A 130 -12.50 -22.15 1.95
N ASN A 131 -12.00 -21.28 2.81
CA ASN A 131 -12.22 -21.36 4.26
C ASN A 131 -13.29 -20.37 4.74
N GLN A 132 -14.16 -19.89 3.84
CA GLN A 132 -15.16 -18.87 4.15
C GLN A 132 -16.09 -19.27 5.29
N SER A 133 -16.45 -20.53 5.41
CA SER A 133 -17.28 -21.04 6.51
C SER A 133 -16.68 -20.77 7.89
N ALA A 134 -15.36 -20.81 8.02
CA ALA A 134 -14.65 -20.58 9.28
C ALA A 134 -14.77 -19.14 9.80
N TYR A 135 -14.89 -18.17 8.90
CA TYR A 135 -14.96 -16.75 9.26
C TYR A 135 -16.25 -16.04 8.83
N ALA A 136 -17.22 -16.78 8.26
CA ALA A 136 -18.50 -16.21 7.79
C ALA A 136 -19.26 -15.46 8.89
N LYS A 137 -19.12 -15.86 10.15
CA LYS A 137 -19.71 -15.18 11.31
C LYS A 137 -19.04 -13.85 11.64
N ASN A 138 -17.82 -13.60 11.14
CA ASN A 138 -17.11 -12.34 11.34
C ASN A 138 -17.43 -11.37 10.20
N VAL A 139 -18.40 -10.49 10.45
CA VAL A 139 -18.88 -9.51 9.47
C VAL A 139 -17.78 -8.56 9.00
N GLU A 140 -16.87 -8.14 9.88
CA GLU A 140 -15.78 -7.23 9.53
C GLU A 140 -14.79 -7.88 8.58
N LEU A 141 -14.40 -9.13 8.85
CA LEU A 141 -13.47 -9.86 8.00
C LEU A 141 -14.07 -10.13 6.62
N THR A 142 -15.33 -10.56 6.57
CA THR A 142 -16.04 -10.76 5.30
C THR A 142 -16.11 -9.47 4.49
N LYS A 143 -16.45 -8.36 5.12
CA LYS A 143 -16.48 -7.03 4.50
C LYS A 143 -15.11 -6.60 4.00
N MET A 144 -14.04 -6.85 4.79
CA MET A 144 -12.68 -6.53 4.39
C MET A 144 -12.24 -7.33 3.15
N MET A 145 -12.59 -8.60 3.06
CA MET A 145 -12.29 -9.43 1.89
C MET A 145 -12.95 -8.89 0.62
N VAL A 146 -14.20 -8.40 0.72
CA VAL A 146 -14.89 -7.76 -0.41
C VAL A 146 -14.18 -6.47 -0.83
N VAL A 147 -13.83 -5.61 0.14
CA VAL A 147 -13.10 -4.35 -0.13
C VAL A 147 -11.74 -4.63 -0.76
N PHE A 148 -10.98 -5.59 -0.20
CA PHE A 148 -9.68 -5.97 -0.70
C PHE A 148 -9.71 -6.49 -2.13
N LYS A 149 -10.68 -7.36 -2.45
CA LYS A 149 -10.87 -7.87 -3.82
C LYS A 149 -11.11 -6.72 -4.80
N LYS A 150 -12.04 -5.81 -4.50
CA LYS A 150 -12.31 -4.63 -5.34
C LYS A 150 -11.06 -3.78 -5.59
N ILE A 151 -10.21 -3.59 -4.57
CA ILE A 151 -8.98 -2.80 -4.69
C ILE A 151 -7.96 -3.49 -5.60
N VAL A 152 -7.85 -4.82 -5.53
CA VAL A 152 -6.88 -5.61 -6.31
C VAL A 152 -7.31 -5.80 -7.76
N ASP A 153 -8.60 -5.83 -8.06
CA ASP A 153 -9.13 -6.07 -9.41
C ASP A 153 -8.64 -5.01 -10.42
N ILE A 154 -8.30 -3.80 -9.96
CA ILE A 154 -7.81 -2.71 -10.85
C ILE A 154 -6.29 -2.74 -11.11
N LEU A 155 -5.52 -3.60 -10.44
CA LEU A 155 -4.13 -3.85 -10.79
C LEU A 155 -4.06 -4.60 -12.11
#